data_2d287007781c5e4b5a4f0e87c9c867e2
#
_entry.id   2d287007781c5e4b5a4f0e87c9c867e2
#
_cell.length_a   1.000
_cell.length_b   1.000
_cell.length_c   1.000
_cell.angle_alpha   90.00
_cell.angle_beta   90.00
_cell.angle_gamma   90.00
#
_symmetry.space_group_name_H-M   'P 1'
#
loop_
_entity.id
_entity.type
_entity.pdbx_description
1 polymer ?
#
loop_
_entity_poly.entity_id
_entity_poly.type
_entity_poly.pdbx_seq_one_letter_code
_entity_poly.pdbx_strand_id
1 'polypeptide(L)'
;EKVRALPETPGVYLMKDRLGRIIYVGKAKSLKKRVSSYFQPGRTRALRHQPKIRTLIEMIADFEIIEVKSEPEALLLEGKLIKQWRPKYNTDFTDDKRFLLVRLNTDAELPRFVLTRFRKDDRSRYFGPFAHSGLLRRTLASMRKQFGVLLADTNPVKLPDGRWQLYDDVRAELSDWPNEVSAAEYQDRVAAACEFLDGKSREWLETLRTEMAARSAKQEYEKAAELRDVVLALEKTLERT
;
A
#
# COMPACT_ATOMS: atom_id res chain seq x y z
N GLU A 1 -17.48 32.58 -8.38
CA GLU A 1 -16.47 33.49 -7.80
C GLU A 1 -15.49 32.77 -6.85
N LYS A 2 -15.99 32.04 -5.84
CA LYS A 2 -15.16 31.34 -4.83
C LYS A 2 -14.10 30.39 -5.43
N VAL A 3 -14.41 29.68 -6.50
CA VAL A 3 -13.49 28.78 -7.19
C VAL A 3 -12.34 29.50 -7.90
N ARG A 4 -12.58 30.70 -8.41
CA ARG A 4 -11.56 31.49 -9.12
C ARG A 4 -10.50 32.08 -8.18
N ALA A 5 -10.88 32.35 -6.94
CA ALA A 5 -10.02 32.91 -5.90
C ALA A 5 -9.15 31.85 -5.17
N LEU A 6 -9.23 30.57 -5.57
CA LEU A 6 -8.47 29.51 -4.92
C LEU A 6 -6.96 29.63 -5.16
N PRO A 7 -6.14 29.38 -4.14
CA PRO A 7 -4.67 29.40 -4.25
C PRO A 7 -4.16 28.17 -5.03
N GLU A 8 -2.97 28.30 -5.60
CA GLU A 8 -2.29 27.19 -6.29
C GLU A 8 -1.37 26.37 -5.35
N THR A 9 -1.52 26.57 -4.05
CA THR A 9 -0.77 25.93 -2.99
C THR A 9 -1.28 24.51 -2.70
N PRO A 10 -0.43 23.66 -2.05
CA PRO A 10 -0.89 22.39 -1.50
C PRO A 10 -1.90 22.60 -0.38
N GLY A 11 -2.81 21.66 -0.22
CA GLY A 11 -3.78 21.74 0.86
C GLY A 11 -4.83 20.64 0.86
N VAL A 12 -5.77 20.79 1.77
CA VAL A 12 -6.93 19.92 1.94
C VAL A 12 -8.19 20.70 1.67
N TYR A 13 -9.15 20.09 0.99
CA TYR A 13 -10.46 20.68 0.72
C TYR A 13 -11.56 19.81 1.32
N LEU A 14 -12.58 20.46 1.86
CA LEU A 14 -13.73 19.84 2.52
C LEU A 14 -14.98 20.23 1.73
N MET A 15 -15.62 19.27 1.07
CA MET A 15 -16.87 19.49 0.33
C MET A 15 -18.05 19.38 1.28
N LYS A 16 -18.99 20.33 1.18
CA LYS A 16 -20.17 20.42 2.03
C LYS A 16 -21.45 20.28 1.22
N ASP A 17 -22.46 19.66 1.82
CA ASP A 17 -23.81 19.62 1.29
C ASP A 17 -24.61 20.91 1.64
N ARG A 18 -25.87 20.96 1.19
CA ARG A 18 -26.78 22.12 1.45
C ARG A 18 -27.06 22.35 2.93
N LEU A 19 -26.81 21.34 3.79
CA LEU A 19 -26.99 21.46 5.24
C LEU A 19 -25.69 21.84 5.96
N GLY A 20 -24.60 22.14 5.21
CA GLY A 20 -23.29 22.46 5.75
C GLY A 20 -22.49 21.26 6.26
N ARG A 21 -22.98 20.04 6.08
CA ARG A 21 -22.29 18.83 6.53
C ARG A 21 -21.13 18.50 5.60
N ILE A 22 -19.98 18.14 6.16
CA ILE A 22 -18.81 17.69 5.39
C ILE A 22 -19.11 16.29 4.82
N ILE A 23 -19.24 16.22 3.49
CA ILE A 23 -19.56 14.99 2.75
C ILE A 23 -18.34 14.34 2.10
N TYR A 24 -17.27 15.12 1.89
CA TYR A 24 -16.01 14.63 1.33
C TYR A 24 -14.83 15.50 1.77
N VAL A 25 -13.70 14.88 2.05
CA VAL A 25 -12.40 15.53 2.31
C VAL A 25 -11.40 15.00 1.30
N GLY A 26 -10.57 15.88 0.73
CA GLY A 26 -9.53 15.46 -0.21
C GLY A 26 -8.32 16.37 -0.18
N LYS A 27 -7.15 15.82 -0.54
CA LYS A 27 -5.90 16.57 -0.67
C LYS A 27 -5.64 17.03 -2.10
N ALA A 28 -4.82 18.07 -2.24
CA ALA A 28 -4.37 18.58 -3.52
C ALA A 28 -2.92 19.08 -3.43
N LYS A 29 -2.15 18.90 -4.52
CA LYS A 29 -0.87 19.63 -4.76
C LYS A 29 -1.13 21.08 -5.12
N SER A 30 -2.26 21.35 -5.78
CA SER A 30 -2.77 22.68 -6.11
C SER A 30 -4.27 22.66 -5.87
N LEU A 31 -4.70 23.38 -4.84
CA LEU A 31 -6.11 23.51 -4.46
C LEU A 31 -6.95 24.03 -5.61
N LYS A 32 -6.48 25.08 -6.30
CA LYS A 32 -7.16 25.65 -7.46
C LYS A 32 -7.43 24.63 -8.57
N LYS A 33 -6.38 23.92 -9.01
CA LYS A 33 -6.51 22.91 -10.09
C LYS A 33 -7.45 21.78 -9.70
N ARG A 34 -7.33 21.31 -8.45
CA ARG A 34 -8.10 20.14 -7.98
C ARG A 34 -9.55 20.48 -7.72
N VAL A 35 -9.84 21.54 -6.96
CA VAL A 35 -11.21 21.94 -6.64
C VAL A 35 -11.96 22.41 -7.88
N SER A 36 -11.33 23.21 -8.76
CA SER A 36 -11.93 23.61 -10.03
C SER A 36 -12.36 22.44 -10.90
N SER A 37 -11.67 21.30 -10.83
CA SER A 37 -12.01 20.11 -11.63
C SER A 37 -13.40 19.54 -11.33
N TYR A 38 -13.97 19.78 -10.16
CA TYR A 38 -15.31 19.35 -9.80
C TYR A 38 -16.41 20.23 -10.42
N PHE A 39 -16.07 21.49 -10.78
CA PHE A 39 -17.03 22.50 -11.26
C PHE A 39 -16.89 22.84 -12.75
N GLN A 40 -15.86 22.31 -13.44
CA GLN A 40 -15.64 22.56 -14.88
C GLN A 40 -16.36 21.52 -15.74
N PRO A 41 -17.27 21.94 -16.68
CA PRO A 41 -18.08 21.01 -17.49
C PRO A 41 -17.28 19.98 -18.31
N GLY A 42 -16.14 20.36 -18.89
CA GLY A 42 -15.31 19.49 -19.71
C GLY A 42 -14.55 18.40 -18.94
N ARG A 43 -14.06 18.71 -17.73
CA ARG A 43 -13.33 17.77 -16.87
C ARG A 43 -14.25 16.89 -16.03
N THR A 44 -15.42 17.40 -15.66
CA THR A 44 -16.47 16.62 -15.00
C THR A 44 -16.95 15.46 -15.86
N ARG A 45 -16.85 15.53 -17.17
CA ARG A 45 -17.27 14.44 -18.08
C ARG A 45 -16.43 13.17 -17.88
N ALA A 46 -15.11 13.31 -17.71
CA ALA A 46 -14.22 12.17 -17.41
C ALA A 46 -14.45 11.59 -16.01
N LEU A 47 -14.77 12.43 -15.02
CA LEU A 47 -15.10 12.02 -13.65
C LEU A 47 -16.50 11.39 -13.52
N ARG A 48 -17.45 11.78 -14.38
CA ARG A 48 -18.84 11.26 -14.39
C ARG A 48 -18.98 9.82 -14.85
N HIS A 49 -17.97 9.20 -15.41
CA HIS A 49 -17.99 7.75 -15.69
C HIS A 49 -17.97 6.89 -14.43
N GLN A 50 -17.65 7.48 -13.27
CA GLN A 50 -17.76 6.80 -11.97
C GLN A 50 -19.05 7.25 -11.28
N PRO A 51 -20.07 6.38 -11.10
CA PRO A 51 -21.38 6.74 -10.56
C PRO A 51 -21.31 7.48 -9.21
N LYS A 52 -20.41 7.05 -8.33
CA LYS A 52 -20.22 7.65 -6.99
C LYS A 52 -19.70 9.09 -7.06
N ILE A 53 -18.76 9.40 -7.96
CA ILE A 53 -18.24 10.76 -8.13
C ILE A 53 -19.31 11.68 -8.70
N ARG A 54 -20.15 11.18 -9.58
CA ARG A 54 -21.29 11.93 -10.11
C ARG A 54 -22.23 12.36 -8.99
N THR A 55 -22.63 11.40 -8.13
CA THR A 55 -23.49 11.70 -6.98
C THR A 55 -22.86 12.69 -6.01
N LEU A 56 -21.55 12.56 -5.73
CA LEU A 56 -20.81 13.53 -4.92
C LEU A 56 -20.92 14.94 -5.52
N ILE A 57 -20.62 15.10 -6.82
CA ILE A 57 -20.65 16.41 -7.50
C ILE A 57 -22.03 17.05 -7.41
N GLU A 58 -23.09 16.27 -7.56
CA GLU A 58 -24.49 16.74 -7.47
C GLU A 58 -24.88 17.19 -6.05
N MET A 59 -24.21 16.64 -5.03
CA MET A 59 -24.45 16.95 -3.62
C MET A 59 -23.63 18.13 -3.08
N ILE A 60 -22.56 18.55 -3.77
CA ILE A 60 -21.72 19.67 -3.34
C ILE A 60 -22.49 20.98 -3.44
N ALA A 61 -22.72 21.64 -2.31
CA ALA A 61 -23.28 22.98 -2.25
C ALA A 61 -22.23 24.05 -1.94
N ASP A 62 -21.21 23.71 -1.14
CA ASP A 62 -20.11 24.61 -0.77
C ASP A 62 -18.84 23.79 -0.49
N PHE A 63 -17.72 24.49 -0.30
CA PHE A 63 -16.45 23.89 0.10
C PHE A 63 -15.63 24.83 0.98
N GLU A 64 -14.78 24.25 1.79
CA GLU A 64 -13.71 24.94 2.54
C GLU A 64 -12.35 24.40 2.12
N ILE A 65 -11.31 25.20 2.32
CA ILE A 65 -9.92 24.81 2.06
C ILE A 65 -9.07 25.06 3.29
N ILE A 66 -8.02 24.25 3.45
CA ILE A 66 -6.95 24.44 4.44
C ILE A 66 -5.64 24.33 3.67
N GLU A 67 -4.92 25.44 3.59
CA GLU A 67 -3.59 25.47 2.97
C GLU A 67 -2.54 24.84 3.89
N VAL A 68 -1.58 24.17 3.31
CA VAL A 68 -0.44 23.59 4.03
C VAL A 68 0.86 23.86 3.27
N LYS A 69 1.99 23.65 3.92
CA LYS A 69 3.31 23.96 3.36
C LYS A 69 3.78 22.92 2.33
N SER A 70 3.30 21.68 2.43
CA SER A 70 3.79 20.57 1.61
C SER A 70 2.73 19.51 1.34
N GLU A 71 2.96 18.69 0.31
CA GLU A 71 2.08 17.55 -0.02
C GLU A 71 2.02 16.47 1.08
N PRO A 72 3.14 16.11 1.75
CA PRO A 72 3.10 15.22 2.92
C PRO A 72 2.22 15.76 4.06
N GLU A 73 2.28 17.06 4.34
CA GLU A 73 1.43 17.70 5.35
C GLU A 73 -0.05 17.64 4.96
N ALA A 74 -0.37 17.90 3.68
CA ALA A 74 -1.73 17.74 3.16
C ALA A 74 -2.26 16.32 3.36
N LEU A 75 -1.42 15.29 3.14
CA LEU A 75 -1.78 13.90 3.31
C LEU A 75 -2.10 13.54 4.77
N LEU A 76 -1.25 14.00 5.71
CA LEU A 76 -1.48 13.77 7.14
C LEU A 76 -2.75 14.46 7.63
N LEU A 77 -2.97 15.70 7.17
CA LEU A 77 -4.16 16.49 7.53
C LEU A 77 -5.42 15.86 6.94
N GLU A 78 -5.42 15.44 5.67
CA GLU A 78 -6.53 14.72 5.04
C GLU A 78 -6.92 13.49 5.87
N GLY A 79 -5.95 12.65 6.25
CA GLY A 79 -6.18 11.45 7.07
C GLY A 79 -6.80 11.77 8.44
N LYS A 80 -6.31 12.84 9.09
CA LYS A 80 -6.85 13.32 10.37
C LYS A 80 -8.31 13.77 10.24
N LEU A 81 -8.60 14.58 9.22
CA LEU A 81 -9.94 15.13 8.99
C LEU A 81 -10.95 14.05 8.57
N ILE A 82 -10.54 13.07 7.76
CA ILE A 82 -11.37 11.92 7.41
C ILE A 82 -11.71 11.09 8.67
N LYS A 83 -10.74 10.86 9.56
CA LYS A 83 -10.96 10.16 10.83
C LYS A 83 -11.92 10.92 11.74
N GLN A 84 -11.78 12.24 11.80
CA GLN A 84 -12.58 13.14 12.64
C GLN A 84 -14.03 13.23 12.16
N TRP A 85 -14.23 13.52 10.87
CA TRP A 85 -15.54 13.82 10.30
C TRP A 85 -16.28 12.62 9.72
N ARG A 86 -15.56 11.54 9.41
CA ARG A 86 -16.07 10.31 8.76
C ARG A 86 -17.03 10.62 7.61
N PRO A 87 -16.60 11.45 6.61
CA PRO A 87 -17.51 11.92 5.58
C PRO A 87 -18.03 10.75 4.75
N LYS A 88 -19.31 10.79 4.39
CA LYS A 88 -20.01 9.73 3.67
C LYS A 88 -19.25 9.27 2.42
N TYR A 89 -18.81 10.20 1.60
CA TYR A 89 -18.14 9.86 0.34
C TYR A 89 -16.66 9.47 0.51
N ASN A 90 -16.02 9.74 1.64
CA ASN A 90 -14.71 9.18 1.94
C ASN A 90 -14.79 7.72 2.40
N THR A 91 -15.83 7.32 3.08
CA THR A 91 -16.07 5.92 3.45
C THR A 91 -16.40 5.08 2.23
N ASP A 92 -17.13 5.65 1.26
CA ASP A 92 -17.47 5.02 -0.01
C ASP A 92 -16.33 5.06 -1.04
N PHE A 93 -15.43 6.05 -0.93
CA PHE A 93 -14.21 6.21 -1.74
C PHE A 93 -12.94 5.73 -1.02
N THR A 94 -13.05 4.86 -0.04
CA THR A 94 -11.89 4.20 0.60
C THR A 94 -11.09 3.35 -0.38
N ASP A 95 -11.19 3.70 -1.66
CA ASP A 95 -10.52 3.00 -2.72
C ASP A 95 -9.25 3.72 -3.19
N ASP A 96 -8.22 2.94 -3.38
CA ASP A 96 -6.99 3.07 -4.16
C ASP A 96 -5.92 4.11 -3.77
N LYS A 97 -6.17 5.12 -2.96
CA LYS A 97 -5.17 6.17 -2.69
C LYS A 97 -4.55 6.16 -1.28
N ARG A 98 -4.97 5.24 -0.42
CA ARG A 98 -4.28 5.07 0.87
C ARG A 98 -3.08 4.17 0.68
N PHE A 99 -1.94 4.64 1.16
CA PHE A 99 -0.74 3.82 1.25
C PHE A 99 -1.05 2.49 1.91
N LEU A 100 -0.52 1.43 1.34
CA LEU A 100 -0.61 0.12 1.96
C LEU A 100 0.39 0.00 3.11
N LEU A 101 -0.01 -0.74 4.10
CA LEU A 101 0.83 -1.22 5.19
C LEU A 101 0.95 -2.75 5.05
N VAL A 102 2.06 -3.27 5.51
CA VAL A 102 2.19 -4.70 5.78
C VAL A 102 2.04 -4.90 7.28
N ARG A 103 1.05 -5.69 7.69
CA ARG A 103 0.80 -6.07 9.09
C ARG A 103 1.36 -7.46 9.34
N LEU A 104 2.00 -7.62 10.49
CA LEU A 104 2.49 -8.88 11.01
C LEU A 104 1.98 -9.07 12.43
N ASN A 105 1.17 -10.10 12.70
CA ASN A 105 0.76 -10.43 14.05
C ASN A 105 1.87 -11.24 14.73
N THR A 106 2.66 -10.59 15.57
CA THR A 106 3.82 -11.19 16.25
C THR A 106 3.44 -12.15 17.37
N ASP A 107 2.20 -12.10 17.87
CA ASP A 107 1.71 -12.99 18.92
C ASP A 107 1.26 -14.37 18.36
N ALA A 108 1.19 -14.51 17.03
CA ALA A 108 0.84 -15.77 16.41
C ALA A 108 2.02 -16.74 16.41
N GLU A 109 1.78 -18.05 16.61
CA GLU A 109 2.79 -19.10 16.50
C GLU A 109 3.45 -19.10 15.12
N LEU A 110 2.64 -18.84 14.07
CA LEU A 110 3.09 -18.63 12.69
C LEU A 110 2.62 -17.26 12.18
N PRO A 111 3.39 -16.19 12.40
CA PRO A 111 3.07 -14.86 11.89
C PRO A 111 2.94 -14.82 10.37
N ARG A 112 1.99 -14.03 9.85
CA ARG A 112 1.75 -13.86 8.41
C ARG A 112 1.88 -12.40 8.03
N PHE A 113 2.47 -12.15 6.86
CA PHE A 113 2.53 -10.81 6.27
C PHE A 113 1.24 -10.52 5.52
N VAL A 114 0.46 -9.58 6.03
CA VAL A 114 -0.87 -9.24 5.53
C VAL A 114 -0.91 -7.80 5.06
N LEU A 115 -1.38 -7.56 3.84
CA LEU A 115 -1.64 -6.20 3.35
C LEU A 115 -2.85 -5.60 4.04
N THR A 116 -2.70 -4.38 4.53
CA THR A 116 -3.79 -3.62 5.15
C THR A 116 -3.67 -2.14 4.81
N ARG A 117 -4.78 -1.42 4.90
CA ARG A 117 -4.82 0.05 4.75
C ARG A 117 -5.00 0.76 6.08
N PHE A 118 -5.25 0.00 7.14
CA PHE A 118 -5.54 0.53 8.47
C PHE A 118 -4.60 -0.06 9.50
N ARG A 119 -4.10 0.79 10.38
CA ARG A 119 -3.50 0.35 11.64
C ARG A 119 -4.62 0.04 12.62
N LYS A 120 -4.59 -1.16 13.16
CA LYS A 120 -5.44 -1.53 14.30
C LYS A 120 -4.68 -1.19 15.59
N ASP A 121 -5.43 -0.96 16.65
CA ASP A 121 -4.86 -0.84 17.99
C ASP A 121 -4.68 -2.27 18.55
N ASP A 122 -3.67 -2.95 18.01
CA ASP A 122 -3.28 -4.30 18.41
C ASP A 122 -1.74 -4.36 18.54
N ARG A 123 -1.22 -5.43 19.09
CA ARG A 123 0.23 -5.65 19.26
C ARG A 123 0.96 -6.00 17.97
N SER A 124 0.27 -5.97 16.82
CA SER A 124 0.88 -6.30 15.53
C SER A 124 1.93 -5.28 15.14
N ARG A 125 2.98 -5.76 14.49
CA ARG A 125 3.98 -4.91 13.84
C ARG A 125 3.47 -4.46 12.47
N TYR A 126 3.78 -3.20 12.13
CA TYR A 126 3.36 -2.58 10.87
C TYR A 126 4.56 -1.99 10.15
N PHE A 127 4.69 -2.29 8.87
CA PHE A 127 5.71 -1.76 7.98
C PHE A 127 5.07 -0.81 6.95
N GLY A 128 5.79 0.20 6.52
CA GLY A 128 5.31 1.21 5.59
C GLY A 128 4.98 2.53 6.28
N PRO A 129 4.32 3.47 5.63
CA PRO A 129 3.41 3.30 4.46
C PRO A 129 4.14 3.11 3.12
N PHE A 130 3.54 2.31 2.21
CA PHE A 130 4.08 2.02 0.89
C PHE A 130 3.23 2.68 -0.20
N ALA A 131 3.88 3.46 -1.09
CA ALA A 131 3.19 4.25 -2.10
C ALA A 131 2.67 3.42 -3.29
N HIS A 132 3.31 2.30 -3.59
CA HIS A 132 3.08 1.53 -4.81
C HIS A 132 2.50 0.14 -4.53
N SER A 133 1.17 0.03 -4.50
CA SER A 133 0.46 -1.21 -4.14
C SER A 133 0.82 -2.41 -5.03
N GLY A 134 0.96 -2.21 -6.34
CA GLY A 134 1.34 -3.27 -7.27
C GLY A 134 2.75 -3.80 -7.03
N LEU A 135 3.72 -2.89 -6.82
CA LEU A 135 5.11 -3.26 -6.53
C LEU A 135 5.23 -3.95 -5.17
N LEU A 136 4.52 -3.45 -4.15
CA LEU A 136 4.49 -4.09 -2.83
C LEU A 136 3.98 -5.54 -2.88
N ARG A 137 2.94 -5.81 -3.68
CA ARG A 137 2.44 -7.19 -3.87
C ARG A 137 3.50 -8.10 -4.50
N ARG A 138 4.24 -7.60 -5.50
CA ARG A 138 5.38 -8.30 -6.09
C ARG A 138 6.48 -8.56 -5.05
N THR A 139 6.82 -7.54 -4.26
CA THR A 139 7.78 -7.67 -3.15
C THR A 139 7.38 -8.78 -2.19
N LEU A 140 6.11 -8.81 -1.72
CA LEU A 140 5.65 -9.87 -0.82
C LEU A 140 5.69 -11.25 -1.46
N ALA A 141 5.30 -11.38 -2.73
CA ALA A 141 5.42 -12.64 -3.46
C ALA A 141 6.88 -13.12 -3.55
N SER A 142 7.83 -12.22 -3.81
CA SER A 142 9.25 -12.50 -3.83
C SER A 142 9.79 -12.85 -2.43
N MET A 143 9.32 -12.18 -1.38
CA MET A 143 9.67 -12.49 0.02
C MET A 143 9.24 -13.90 0.43
N ARG A 144 8.06 -14.36 -0.03
CA ARG A 144 7.61 -15.73 0.20
C ARG A 144 8.63 -16.73 -0.34
N LYS A 145 9.12 -16.50 -1.56
CA LYS A 145 10.15 -17.35 -2.18
C LYS A 145 11.48 -17.22 -1.45
N GLN A 146 11.93 -16.01 -1.19
CA GLN A 146 13.27 -15.73 -0.63
C GLN A 146 13.42 -16.13 0.84
N PHE A 147 12.39 -15.92 1.66
CA PHE A 147 12.45 -16.16 3.11
C PHE A 147 11.58 -17.34 3.57
N GLY A 148 10.78 -17.95 2.69
CA GLY A 148 9.86 -19.02 3.07
C GLY A 148 8.78 -18.58 4.07
N VAL A 149 8.30 -17.33 3.98
CA VAL A 149 7.33 -16.74 4.92
C VAL A 149 5.91 -16.82 4.40
N LEU A 150 4.95 -16.89 5.33
CA LEU A 150 3.52 -16.97 5.03
C LEU A 150 2.94 -15.60 4.68
N LEU A 151 2.06 -15.59 3.68
CA LEU A 151 1.21 -14.47 3.33
C LEU A 151 -0.24 -14.74 3.79
N ALA A 152 -1.11 -13.76 3.60
CA ALA A 152 -2.51 -13.80 4.06
C ALA A 152 -3.34 -14.99 3.52
N ASP A 153 -2.99 -15.48 2.34
CA ASP A 153 -3.73 -16.49 1.57
C ASP A 153 -3.33 -17.95 1.89
N THR A 154 -2.53 -18.17 2.93
CA THR A 154 -2.02 -19.49 3.31
C THR A 154 -2.72 -20.06 4.53
N ASN A 155 -2.89 -21.39 4.56
CA ASN A 155 -3.46 -22.13 5.67
C ASN A 155 -2.51 -23.25 6.07
N PRO A 156 -1.50 -22.98 6.94
CA PRO A 156 -0.58 -24.00 7.42
C PRO A 156 -1.30 -25.05 8.25
N VAL A 157 -0.81 -26.28 8.17
CA VAL A 157 -1.36 -27.43 8.88
C VAL A 157 -0.36 -27.92 9.91
N LYS A 158 -0.80 -28.15 11.15
CA LYS A 158 0.05 -28.74 12.20
C LYS A 158 0.14 -30.24 12.01
N LEU A 159 1.35 -30.76 11.95
CA LEU A 159 1.64 -32.17 11.79
C LEU A 159 1.63 -32.91 13.15
N PRO A 160 1.48 -34.25 13.15
CA PRO A 160 1.44 -35.03 14.38
C PRO A 160 2.73 -34.95 15.22
N ASP A 161 3.87 -34.68 14.60
CA ASP A 161 5.17 -34.48 15.22
C ASP A 161 5.39 -33.08 15.84
N GLY A 162 4.37 -32.20 15.74
CA GLY A 162 4.40 -30.82 16.22
C GLY A 162 5.00 -29.80 15.26
N ARG A 163 5.52 -30.23 14.11
CA ARG A 163 5.98 -29.36 13.02
C ARG A 163 4.78 -28.79 12.26
N TRP A 164 5.06 -27.87 11.36
CA TRP A 164 4.07 -27.23 10.53
C TRP A 164 4.37 -27.44 9.05
N GLN A 165 3.39 -27.89 8.29
CA GLN A 165 3.37 -27.81 6.85
C GLN A 165 2.83 -26.43 6.46
N LEU A 166 3.67 -25.60 5.81
CA LEU A 166 3.37 -24.20 5.55
C LEU A 166 2.43 -24.02 4.36
N TYR A 167 2.58 -24.84 3.32
CA TYR A 167 1.87 -24.72 2.06
C TYR A 167 1.31 -26.08 1.62
N ASP A 168 0.26 -26.07 0.80
CA ASP A 168 -0.14 -27.21 0.01
C ASP A 168 0.94 -27.58 -1.02
N ASP A 169 0.87 -28.79 -1.58
CA ASP A 169 1.89 -29.33 -2.48
C ASP A 169 2.13 -28.44 -3.71
N VAL A 170 1.09 -27.82 -4.24
CA VAL A 170 1.20 -26.93 -5.41
C VAL A 170 1.94 -25.63 -5.08
N ARG A 171 1.72 -25.08 -3.89
CA ARG A 171 2.37 -23.83 -3.45
C ARG A 171 3.75 -24.08 -2.84
N ALA A 172 4.03 -25.28 -2.37
CA ALA A 172 5.34 -25.67 -1.85
C ALA A 172 6.42 -25.51 -2.92
N GLU A 173 6.11 -25.83 -4.20
CA GLU A 173 7.02 -25.65 -5.33
C GLU A 173 7.41 -24.18 -5.61
N LEU A 174 6.68 -23.23 -5.07
CA LEU A 174 6.95 -21.79 -5.22
C LEU A 174 8.00 -21.27 -4.22
N SER A 175 8.49 -22.10 -3.33
CA SER A 175 9.48 -21.74 -2.32
C SER A 175 10.70 -22.64 -2.40
N ASP A 176 11.89 -22.08 -2.28
CA ASP A 176 13.15 -22.85 -2.19
C ASP A 176 13.41 -23.37 -0.76
N TRP A 177 12.49 -23.10 0.18
CA TRP A 177 12.59 -23.47 1.58
C TRP A 177 11.83 -24.78 1.88
N PRO A 178 12.29 -25.56 2.87
CA PRO A 178 11.54 -26.71 3.35
C PRO A 178 10.10 -26.33 3.73
N ASN A 179 9.14 -27.08 3.23
CA ASN A 179 7.72 -26.86 3.49
C ASN A 179 7.31 -27.24 4.92
N GLU A 180 8.02 -28.20 5.52
CA GLU A 180 7.83 -28.61 6.90
C GLU A 180 8.87 -27.95 7.80
N VAL A 181 8.42 -27.32 8.89
CA VAL A 181 9.25 -26.47 9.73
C VAL A 181 8.71 -26.44 11.17
N SER A 182 9.61 -26.34 12.14
CA SER A 182 9.23 -26.00 13.52
C SER A 182 8.83 -24.53 13.65
N ALA A 183 8.07 -24.19 14.69
CA ALA A 183 7.73 -22.81 14.95
C ALA A 183 8.97 -21.92 15.15
N ALA A 184 10.02 -22.43 15.79
CA ALA A 184 11.26 -21.69 16.02
C ALA A 184 11.99 -21.36 14.71
N GLU A 185 12.22 -22.37 13.84
CA GLU A 185 12.82 -22.14 12.52
C GLU A 185 12.01 -21.17 11.66
N TYR A 186 10.68 -21.22 11.78
CA TYR A 186 9.82 -20.28 11.07
C TYR A 186 9.97 -18.84 11.59
N GLN A 187 10.11 -18.65 12.92
CA GLN A 187 10.35 -17.34 13.52
C GLN A 187 11.67 -16.72 13.03
N ASP A 188 12.71 -17.49 12.81
CA ASP A 188 13.98 -17.01 12.24
C ASP A 188 13.79 -16.48 10.81
N ARG A 189 13.00 -17.18 9.99
CA ARG A 189 12.62 -16.72 8.65
C ARG A 189 11.84 -15.41 8.69
N VAL A 190 10.90 -15.30 9.63
CA VAL A 190 10.11 -14.07 9.86
C VAL A 190 11.00 -12.91 10.28
N ALA A 191 11.97 -13.15 11.16
CA ALA A 191 12.92 -12.14 11.61
C ALA A 191 13.73 -11.57 10.45
N ALA A 192 14.30 -12.41 9.59
CA ALA A 192 15.04 -12.00 8.40
C ALA A 192 14.17 -11.18 7.43
N ALA A 193 12.92 -11.61 7.20
CA ALA A 193 11.96 -10.87 6.38
C ALA A 193 11.60 -9.49 6.97
N CYS A 194 11.53 -9.38 8.30
CA CYS A 194 11.31 -8.11 9.00
C CYS A 194 12.50 -7.17 8.83
N GLU A 195 13.73 -7.66 8.96
CA GLU A 195 14.93 -6.84 8.76
C GLU A 195 15.01 -6.27 7.34
N PHE A 196 14.60 -7.06 6.36
CA PHE A 196 14.49 -6.59 4.99
C PHE A 196 13.46 -5.45 4.86
N LEU A 197 12.23 -5.63 5.36
CA LEU A 197 11.18 -4.59 5.30
C LEU A 197 11.52 -3.32 6.09
N ASP A 198 12.36 -3.43 7.11
CA ASP A 198 12.92 -2.27 7.85
C ASP A 198 14.02 -1.56 7.07
N GLY A 199 14.49 -2.12 5.95
CA GLY A 199 15.61 -1.61 5.17
C GLY A 199 16.97 -1.80 5.84
N LYS A 200 17.07 -2.69 6.83
CA LYS A 200 18.31 -3.01 7.55
C LYS A 200 19.20 -3.99 6.80
N SER A 201 18.60 -4.90 6.03
CA SER A 201 19.32 -5.86 5.18
C SER A 201 19.08 -5.55 3.72
N ARG A 202 20.14 -5.36 2.95
CA ARG A 202 20.13 -5.17 1.49
C ARG A 202 20.84 -6.27 0.72
N GLU A 203 21.38 -7.25 1.41
CA GLU A 203 22.15 -8.34 0.82
C GLU A 203 21.36 -9.07 -0.28
N TRP A 204 20.10 -9.35 -0.03
CA TRP A 204 19.23 -9.97 -1.04
C TRP A 204 19.10 -9.11 -2.30
N LEU A 205 18.95 -7.79 -2.16
CA LEU A 205 18.86 -6.88 -3.30
C LEU A 205 20.14 -6.88 -4.14
N GLU A 206 21.31 -6.89 -3.49
CA GLU A 206 22.60 -6.94 -4.18
C GLU A 206 22.83 -8.30 -4.87
N THR A 207 22.39 -9.39 -4.25
CA THR A 207 22.43 -10.74 -4.87
C THR A 207 21.60 -10.76 -6.16
N LEU A 208 20.37 -10.23 -6.12
CA LEU A 208 19.50 -10.16 -7.31
C LEU A 208 20.08 -9.27 -8.42
N ARG A 209 20.72 -8.16 -8.09
CA ARG A 209 21.40 -7.29 -9.05
C ARG A 209 22.56 -8.03 -9.74
N THR A 210 23.35 -8.77 -8.95
CA THR A 210 24.47 -9.56 -9.47
C THR A 210 23.98 -10.67 -10.39
N GLU A 211 22.90 -11.37 -10.00
CA GLU A 211 22.31 -12.41 -10.83
C GLU A 211 21.71 -11.84 -12.12
N MET A 212 21.02 -10.71 -12.04
CA MET A 212 20.48 -10.01 -13.21
C MET A 212 21.58 -9.68 -14.21
N ALA A 213 22.69 -9.13 -13.75
CA ALA A 213 23.84 -8.82 -14.59
C ALA A 213 24.44 -10.08 -15.24
N ALA A 214 24.58 -11.17 -14.47
CA ALA A 214 25.09 -12.44 -14.98
C ALA A 214 24.17 -13.07 -16.04
N ARG A 215 22.85 -13.00 -15.87
CA ARG A 215 21.86 -13.46 -16.87
C ARG A 215 21.92 -12.61 -18.14
N SER A 216 22.04 -11.30 -18.01
CA SER A 216 22.20 -10.39 -19.15
C SER A 216 23.46 -10.68 -19.94
N ALA A 217 24.59 -10.93 -19.26
CA ALA A 217 25.85 -11.29 -19.92
C ALA A 217 25.79 -12.63 -20.69
N LYS A 218 24.94 -13.57 -20.25
CA LYS A 218 24.63 -14.83 -20.93
C LYS A 218 23.56 -14.71 -22.01
N GLN A 219 23.10 -13.49 -22.33
CA GLN A 219 22.02 -13.20 -23.29
C GLN A 219 20.66 -13.82 -22.92
N GLU A 220 20.46 -14.21 -21.66
CA GLU A 220 19.18 -14.70 -21.13
C GLU A 220 18.26 -13.50 -20.77
N TYR A 221 17.91 -12.70 -21.78
CA TYR A 221 17.26 -11.38 -21.60
C TYR A 221 15.89 -11.44 -20.92
N GLU A 222 15.09 -12.48 -21.14
CA GLU A 222 13.78 -12.66 -20.49
C GLU A 222 13.96 -12.83 -18.98
N LYS A 223 14.87 -13.73 -18.54
CA LYS A 223 15.18 -13.95 -17.14
C LYS A 223 15.79 -12.70 -16.48
N ALA A 224 16.66 -11.99 -17.19
CA ALA A 224 17.23 -10.73 -16.71
C ALA A 224 16.15 -9.65 -16.55
N ALA A 225 15.15 -9.61 -17.43
CA ALA A 225 14.03 -8.68 -17.33
C ALA A 225 13.11 -8.99 -16.14
N GLU A 226 12.84 -10.26 -15.86
CA GLU A 226 12.09 -10.68 -14.66
C GLU A 226 12.80 -10.25 -13.36
N LEU A 227 14.11 -10.48 -13.28
CA LEU A 227 14.93 -10.05 -12.14
C LEU A 227 14.95 -8.53 -11.99
N ARG A 228 15.07 -7.79 -13.08
CA ARG A 228 15.00 -6.32 -13.09
C ARG A 228 13.67 -5.84 -12.47
N ASP A 229 12.55 -6.46 -12.86
CA ASP A 229 11.23 -6.08 -12.36
C ASP A 229 11.07 -6.39 -10.87
N VAL A 230 11.69 -7.47 -10.38
CA VAL A 230 11.76 -7.78 -8.94
C VAL A 230 12.62 -6.75 -8.22
N VAL A 231 13.83 -6.47 -8.70
CA VAL A 231 14.74 -5.47 -8.12
C VAL A 231 14.04 -4.11 -8.01
N LEU A 232 13.38 -3.66 -9.08
CA LEU A 232 12.62 -2.41 -9.07
C LEU A 232 11.51 -2.41 -7.99
N ALA A 233 10.80 -3.53 -7.85
CA ALA A 233 9.73 -3.65 -6.85
C ALA A 233 10.29 -3.55 -5.41
N LEU A 234 11.43 -4.20 -5.14
CA LEU A 234 12.11 -4.17 -3.85
C LEU A 234 12.63 -2.77 -3.52
N GLU A 235 13.31 -2.12 -4.47
CA GLU A 235 13.83 -0.76 -4.31
C GLU A 235 12.70 0.22 -3.97
N LYS A 236 11.62 0.20 -4.75
CA LYS A 236 10.47 1.06 -4.51
C LYS A 236 9.74 0.76 -3.20
N THR A 237 9.81 -0.47 -2.71
CA THR A 237 9.27 -0.85 -1.41
C THR A 237 10.14 -0.31 -0.27
N LEU A 238 11.47 -0.29 -0.44
CA LEU A 238 12.42 0.19 0.56
C LEU A 238 12.62 1.71 0.53
N GLU A 239 12.22 2.40 -0.55
CA GLU A 239 12.17 3.87 -0.56
C GLU A 239 11.19 4.34 0.52
N ARG A 240 11.71 4.93 1.59
CA ARG A 240 10.87 5.58 2.60
C ARG A 240 10.21 6.80 1.98
N THR A 241 8.90 6.85 2.09
CA THR A 241 8.07 8.01 1.72
C THR A 241 8.27 9.14 2.74
#